data_b9d98dadbe7b9594dbea3f0d745caa33
#
_entry.id   b9d98dadbe7b9594dbea3f0d745caa33
#
_cell.length_a   1.000
_cell.length_b   1.000
_cell.length_c   1.000
_cell.angle_alpha   90.00
_cell.angle_beta   90.00
_cell.angle_gamma   90.00
#
_symmetry.space_group_name_H-M   'P 1'
#
loop_
_entity.id
_entity.type
_entity.pdbx_description
1 polymer ?
#
loop_
_entity_poly.entity_id
_entity_poly.type
_entity_poly.pdbx_seq_one_letter_code
_entity_poly.pdbx_strand_id
1 'polypeptide(L)'
;RQYYAAITGLDEQFGRILHFLKESGLYEKSIVVLSADHGDMMGSHGLMGKHVWYEEAIRIPLVIHIPENRKDRCRTCIGSQDIMPTVLSLLDIPVPDTVEGGDLSRYLTEELEDRERVCFLCACPGRLELVEEFAREGLRPQDFGWRGIRTQDYTYIMELGYHPGEKARRHLYDLRKHPLEEREESEEERRDLMKELERQVMDWLRRQQDGFYKSWETACDSL
;
A
#
# COMPACT_ATOMS: atom_id res chain seq x y z
N ARG A 1 1.34 -25.60 2.43
CA ARG A 1 0.37 -26.25 3.34
C ARG A 1 0.28 -25.54 4.69
N GLN A 2 1.39 -25.24 5.36
CA GLN A 2 1.41 -24.57 6.68
C GLN A 2 0.74 -23.18 6.63
N TYR A 3 1.00 -22.40 5.60
CA TYR A 3 0.39 -21.09 5.39
C TYR A 3 -1.14 -21.17 5.31
N TYR A 4 -1.68 -22.08 4.50
CA TYR A 4 -3.14 -22.29 4.43
C TYR A 4 -3.73 -22.79 5.75
N ALA A 5 -3.01 -23.63 6.50
CA ALA A 5 -3.45 -24.06 7.82
C ALA A 5 -3.51 -22.88 8.82
N ALA A 6 -2.55 -21.95 8.74
CA ALA A 6 -2.58 -20.73 9.54
C ALA A 6 -3.78 -19.84 9.18
N ILE A 7 -4.07 -19.66 7.88
CA ILE A 7 -5.26 -18.92 7.43
C ILE A 7 -6.54 -19.58 7.96
N THR A 8 -6.67 -20.92 7.87
CA THR A 8 -7.84 -21.64 8.42
C THR A 8 -7.99 -21.39 9.92
N GLY A 9 -6.88 -21.47 10.67
CA GLY A 9 -6.91 -21.21 12.11
C GLY A 9 -7.31 -19.77 12.46
N LEU A 10 -6.87 -18.77 11.67
CA LEU A 10 -7.30 -17.37 11.83
C LEU A 10 -8.77 -17.20 11.50
N ASP A 11 -9.27 -17.81 10.43
CA ASP A 11 -10.67 -17.76 10.01
C ASP A 11 -11.60 -18.35 11.09
N GLU A 12 -11.21 -19.49 11.70
CA GLU A 12 -11.94 -20.07 12.84
C GLU A 12 -12.01 -19.11 14.05
N GLN A 13 -10.89 -18.44 14.39
CA GLN A 13 -10.90 -17.51 15.53
C GLN A 13 -11.73 -16.26 15.20
N PHE A 14 -11.63 -15.74 14.00
CA PHE A 14 -12.45 -14.62 13.56
C PHE A 14 -13.94 -15.01 13.55
N GLY A 15 -14.29 -16.19 13.08
CA GLY A 15 -15.64 -16.75 13.16
C GLY A 15 -16.19 -16.81 14.59
N ARG A 16 -15.36 -17.17 15.59
CA ARG A 16 -15.74 -17.16 17.01
C ARG A 16 -16.04 -15.75 17.52
N ILE A 17 -15.24 -14.74 17.11
CA ILE A 17 -15.49 -13.33 17.46
C ILE A 17 -16.84 -12.87 16.88
N LEU A 18 -17.08 -13.14 15.59
CA LEU A 18 -18.35 -12.77 14.95
C LEU A 18 -19.56 -13.47 15.60
N HIS A 19 -19.41 -14.73 15.96
CA HIS A 19 -20.47 -15.48 16.68
C HIS A 19 -20.78 -14.81 18.03
N PHE A 20 -19.76 -14.49 18.82
CA PHE A 20 -19.94 -13.78 20.09
C PHE A 20 -20.65 -12.44 19.91
N LEU A 21 -20.25 -11.65 18.92
CA LEU A 21 -20.88 -10.35 18.64
C LEU A 21 -22.38 -10.52 18.30
N LYS A 22 -22.72 -11.55 17.52
CA LYS A 22 -24.12 -11.84 17.17
C LYS A 22 -24.94 -12.32 18.36
N GLU A 23 -24.45 -13.28 19.12
CA GLU A 23 -25.13 -13.81 20.30
C GLU A 23 -25.33 -12.75 21.41
N SER A 24 -24.38 -11.82 21.54
CA SER A 24 -24.48 -10.73 22.52
C SER A 24 -25.31 -9.53 22.03
N GLY A 25 -25.79 -9.53 20.78
CA GLY A 25 -26.52 -8.41 20.18
C GLY A 25 -25.64 -7.15 19.94
N LEU A 26 -24.33 -7.32 19.94
CA LEU A 26 -23.38 -6.23 19.67
C LEU A 26 -23.11 -6.05 18.18
N TYR A 27 -23.32 -7.09 17.36
CA TYR A 27 -22.99 -7.05 15.93
C TYR A 27 -23.68 -5.88 15.20
N GLU A 28 -24.97 -5.67 15.44
CA GLU A 28 -25.76 -4.59 14.83
C GLU A 28 -25.46 -3.19 15.41
N LYS A 29 -24.53 -3.10 16.35
CA LYS A 29 -24.12 -1.85 17.01
C LYS A 29 -22.63 -1.59 16.90
N SER A 30 -21.92 -2.40 16.11
CA SER A 30 -20.47 -2.35 15.99
C SER A 30 -20.03 -2.24 14.55
N ILE A 31 -19.06 -1.39 14.28
CA ILE A 31 -18.26 -1.47 13.08
C ILE A 31 -17.21 -2.55 13.32
N VAL A 32 -17.14 -3.53 12.41
CA VAL A 32 -16.14 -4.61 12.48
C VAL A 32 -15.22 -4.51 11.30
N VAL A 33 -13.92 -4.34 11.55
CA VAL A 33 -12.89 -4.20 10.52
C VAL A 33 -11.97 -5.42 10.57
N LEU A 34 -11.84 -6.12 9.44
CA LEU A 34 -10.83 -7.14 9.20
C LEU A 34 -9.81 -6.59 8.21
N SER A 35 -8.55 -6.55 8.62
CA SER A 35 -7.44 -6.14 7.77
C SER A 35 -6.16 -6.89 8.17
N ALA A 36 -5.06 -6.60 7.49
CA ALA A 36 -3.71 -7.08 7.80
C ALA A 36 -2.73 -5.91 7.74
N ASP A 37 -1.54 -6.09 8.30
CA ASP A 37 -0.44 -5.12 8.25
C ASP A 37 0.28 -5.14 6.88
N HIS A 38 0.46 -6.32 6.30
CA HIS A 38 1.06 -6.57 4.99
C HIS A 38 0.68 -7.97 4.50
N GLY A 39 0.98 -8.25 3.23
CA GLY A 39 0.92 -9.59 2.68
C GLY A 39 2.24 -10.36 2.83
N ASP A 40 2.41 -11.42 2.04
CA ASP A 40 3.62 -12.24 2.00
C ASP A 40 3.77 -12.88 0.62
N MET A 41 4.97 -12.84 0.07
CA MET A 41 5.27 -13.34 -1.28
C MET A 41 5.13 -14.87 -1.41
N MET A 42 5.43 -15.62 -0.37
CA MET A 42 5.25 -17.09 -0.28
C MET A 42 5.75 -17.88 -1.50
N GLY A 43 6.77 -17.37 -2.18
CA GLY A 43 7.36 -17.96 -3.39
C GLY A 43 6.95 -17.30 -4.69
N SER A 44 5.95 -16.41 -4.72
CA SER A 44 5.62 -15.59 -5.89
C SER A 44 6.83 -14.76 -6.31
N HIS A 45 7.04 -14.60 -7.61
CA HIS A 45 8.22 -13.94 -8.20
C HIS A 45 9.56 -14.52 -7.72
N GLY A 46 9.58 -15.76 -7.18
CA GLY A 46 10.76 -16.37 -6.57
C GLY A 46 11.17 -15.77 -5.23
N LEU A 47 10.30 -14.96 -4.60
CA LEU A 47 10.58 -14.20 -3.39
C LEU A 47 9.86 -14.78 -2.17
N MET A 48 10.40 -14.50 -0.98
CA MET A 48 9.82 -14.84 0.31
C MET A 48 9.71 -13.59 1.16
N GLY A 49 8.67 -13.54 2.01
CA GLY A 49 8.46 -12.42 2.93
C GLY A 49 7.79 -11.23 2.23
N LYS A 50 8.25 -10.02 2.55
CA LYS A 50 7.65 -8.74 2.20
C LYS A 50 8.77 -7.73 1.90
N HIS A 51 8.47 -6.45 1.88
CA HIS A 51 9.36 -5.31 1.56
C HIS A 51 9.58 -5.09 0.05
N VAL A 52 8.74 -5.69 -0.77
CA VAL A 52 8.66 -5.49 -2.21
C VAL A 52 7.30 -4.90 -2.58
N TRP A 53 7.16 -4.41 -3.79
CA TRP A 53 5.98 -3.69 -4.27
C TRP A 53 4.89 -4.55 -4.91
N TYR A 54 5.10 -5.88 -5.01
CA TYR A 54 4.16 -6.78 -5.66
C TYR A 54 2.84 -6.91 -4.86
N GLU A 55 1.74 -7.15 -5.58
CA GLU A 55 0.38 -7.27 -5.02
C GLU A 55 0.34 -8.21 -3.81
N GLU A 56 1.07 -9.33 -3.83
CA GLU A 56 1.11 -10.29 -2.74
C GLU A 56 1.69 -9.71 -1.44
N ALA A 57 2.55 -8.70 -1.53
CA ALA A 57 3.14 -8.04 -0.38
C ALA A 57 2.35 -6.81 0.08
N ILE A 58 1.81 -6.01 -0.87
CA ILE A 58 1.22 -4.70 -0.56
C ILE A 58 -0.30 -4.71 -0.47
N ARG A 59 -0.98 -5.64 -1.15
CA ARG A 59 -2.44 -5.70 -1.16
C ARG A 59 -2.95 -6.50 0.02
N ILE A 60 -3.39 -5.79 1.05
CA ILE A 60 -3.99 -6.36 2.25
C ILE A 60 -5.50 -6.54 2.08
N PRO A 61 -6.11 -7.54 2.75
CA PRO A 61 -7.57 -7.62 2.84
C PRO A 61 -8.11 -6.41 3.60
N LEU A 62 -9.25 -5.90 3.17
CA LEU A 62 -10.01 -4.90 3.93
C LEU A 62 -11.49 -5.24 3.80
N VAL A 63 -12.07 -5.71 4.90
CA VAL A 63 -13.50 -5.99 5.02
C VAL A 63 -14.05 -5.17 6.19
N ILE A 64 -15.06 -4.37 5.92
CA ILE A 64 -15.68 -3.50 6.93
C ILE A 64 -17.17 -3.81 7.00
N HIS A 65 -17.61 -4.32 8.16
CA HIS A 65 -19.02 -4.38 8.50
C HIS A 65 -19.44 -3.04 9.09
N ILE A 66 -20.47 -2.43 8.52
CA ILE A 66 -21.09 -1.19 9.02
C ILE A 66 -22.56 -1.54 9.23
N PRO A 67 -23.13 -1.32 10.44
CA PRO A 67 -24.54 -1.58 10.70
C PRO A 67 -25.45 -0.92 9.66
N GLU A 68 -26.50 -1.64 9.24
CA GLU A 68 -27.51 -1.17 8.27
C GLU A 68 -26.97 -0.83 6.85
N ASN A 69 -25.66 -0.84 6.63
CA ASN A 69 -25.08 -0.60 5.31
C ASN A 69 -25.34 -1.80 4.38
N ARG A 70 -25.72 -1.51 3.13
CA ARG A 70 -26.01 -2.52 2.10
C ARG A 70 -25.02 -2.53 0.96
N LYS A 71 -24.08 -1.60 0.92
CA LYS A 71 -23.04 -1.60 -0.08
C LYS A 71 -22.05 -2.73 0.19
N ASP A 72 -21.87 -3.61 -0.77
CA ASP A 72 -21.07 -4.83 -0.63
C ASP A 72 -19.66 -4.70 -1.20
N ARG A 73 -19.38 -3.66 -2.00
CA ARG A 73 -18.07 -3.46 -2.62
C ARG A 73 -17.73 -1.97 -2.84
N CYS A 74 -16.50 -1.61 -2.50
CA CYS A 74 -15.88 -0.33 -2.86
C CYS A 74 -14.69 -0.60 -3.79
N ARG A 75 -14.58 0.14 -4.89
CA ARG A 75 -13.48 0.02 -5.87
C ARG A 75 -12.49 1.18 -5.81
N THR A 76 -12.78 2.20 -5.03
CA THR A 76 -11.85 3.31 -4.76
C THR A 76 -10.60 2.77 -4.07
N CYS A 77 -9.41 3.20 -4.50
CA CYS A 77 -8.16 2.84 -3.84
C CYS A 77 -8.14 3.34 -2.39
N ILE A 78 -7.85 2.45 -1.44
CA ILE A 78 -7.78 2.73 -0.01
C ILE A 78 -6.39 2.34 0.48
N GLY A 79 -5.67 3.28 1.07
CA GLY A 79 -4.42 3.00 1.76
C GLY A 79 -4.64 2.70 3.24
N SER A 80 -3.68 2.06 3.90
CA SER A 80 -3.76 1.76 5.34
C SER A 80 -3.94 3.02 6.21
N GLN A 81 -3.37 4.15 5.79
CA GLN A 81 -3.51 5.46 6.45
C GLN A 81 -4.95 6.00 6.45
N ASP A 82 -5.79 5.56 5.49
CA ASP A 82 -7.17 6.00 5.35
C ASP A 82 -8.13 5.27 6.30
N ILE A 83 -7.74 4.12 6.85
CA ILE A 83 -8.62 3.27 7.66
C ILE A 83 -9.08 4.02 8.92
N MET A 84 -8.14 4.63 9.65
CA MET A 84 -8.46 5.31 10.91
C MET A 84 -9.39 6.50 10.72
N PRO A 85 -9.10 7.50 9.84
CA PRO A 85 -10.00 8.63 9.64
C PRO A 85 -11.37 8.19 9.10
N THR A 86 -11.42 7.16 8.27
CA THR A 86 -12.68 6.59 7.76
C THR A 86 -13.52 6.00 8.90
N VAL A 87 -12.91 5.22 9.80
CA VAL A 87 -13.62 4.64 10.95
C VAL A 87 -14.11 5.74 11.92
N LEU A 88 -13.29 6.76 12.18
CA LEU A 88 -13.69 7.89 13.01
C LEU A 88 -14.92 8.61 12.42
N SER A 89 -14.90 8.91 11.13
CA SER A 89 -16.04 9.53 10.44
C SER A 89 -17.30 8.66 10.48
N LEU A 90 -17.18 7.35 10.29
CA LEU A 90 -18.31 6.42 10.40
C LEU A 90 -18.91 6.37 11.81
N LEU A 91 -18.18 6.80 12.82
CA LEU A 91 -18.60 6.89 14.23
C LEU A 91 -19.01 8.31 14.65
N ASP A 92 -19.09 9.26 13.71
CA ASP A 92 -19.31 10.68 13.98
C ASP A 92 -18.29 11.29 14.96
N ILE A 93 -17.06 10.77 14.97
CA ILE A 93 -15.95 11.29 15.79
C ILE A 93 -15.08 12.19 14.90
N PRO A 94 -14.80 13.44 15.35
CA PRO A 94 -13.94 14.34 14.59
C PRO A 94 -12.54 13.75 14.31
N VAL A 95 -12.11 13.81 13.07
CA VAL A 95 -10.77 13.40 12.66
C VAL A 95 -9.77 14.48 13.09
N PRO A 96 -8.71 14.16 13.83
CA PRO A 96 -7.69 15.14 14.21
C PRO A 96 -6.94 15.73 13.01
N ASP A 97 -6.60 17.00 13.05
CA ASP A 97 -5.87 17.72 11.98
C ASP A 97 -4.47 17.14 11.68
N THR A 98 -3.92 16.34 12.59
CA THR A 98 -2.62 15.66 12.43
C THR A 98 -2.70 14.38 11.59
N VAL A 99 -3.90 13.95 11.20
CA VAL A 99 -4.13 12.75 10.41
C VAL A 99 -3.92 13.06 8.94
N GLU A 100 -3.03 12.31 8.28
CA GLU A 100 -2.69 12.49 6.86
C GLU A 100 -3.57 11.67 5.93
N GLY A 101 -4.21 10.60 6.44
CA GLY A 101 -5.13 9.76 5.67
C GLY A 101 -6.44 10.48 5.34
N GLY A 102 -7.07 10.07 4.24
CA GLY A 102 -8.36 10.60 3.80
C GLY A 102 -9.55 9.86 4.45
N ASP A 103 -10.62 10.60 4.74
CA ASP A 103 -11.90 10.01 5.06
C ASP A 103 -12.57 9.45 3.80
N LEU A 104 -12.83 8.17 3.80
CA LEU A 104 -13.47 7.44 2.70
C LEU A 104 -14.86 6.87 3.07
N SER A 105 -15.44 7.32 4.18
CA SER A 105 -16.72 6.82 4.70
C SER A 105 -17.84 6.87 3.67
N ARG A 106 -17.92 7.94 2.88
CA ARG A 106 -18.92 8.08 1.81
C ARG A 106 -18.76 7.06 0.69
N TYR A 107 -17.54 6.69 0.34
CA TYR A 107 -17.28 5.64 -0.66
C TYR A 107 -17.65 4.24 -0.17
N LEU A 108 -17.80 4.06 1.14
CA LEU A 108 -18.24 2.80 1.75
C LEU A 108 -19.76 2.73 1.93
N THR A 109 -20.45 3.86 2.09
CA THR A 109 -21.87 3.93 2.43
C THR A 109 -22.76 4.40 1.30
N GLU A 110 -22.23 5.14 0.34
CA GLU A 110 -22.97 5.69 -0.81
C GLU A 110 -22.52 5.00 -2.12
N GLU A 111 -23.34 5.08 -3.18
CA GLU A 111 -23.00 4.59 -4.52
C GLU A 111 -22.04 5.55 -5.24
N LEU A 112 -20.90 5.81 -4.60
CA LEU A 112 -19.82 6.65 -5.10
C LEU A 112 -18.57 5.79 -5.36
N GLU A 113 -17.84 6.13 -6.39
CA GLU A 113 -16.51 5.59 -6.70
C GLU A 113 -15.60 6.73 -7.16
N ASP A 114 -14.34 6.72 -6.71
CA ASP A 114 -13.28 7.56 -7.23
C ASP A 114 -12.24 6.68 -7.90
N ARG A 115 -12.23 6.69 -9.24
CA ARG A 115 -11.31 5.90 -10.05
C ARG A 115 -9.94 6.55 -10.22
N GLU A 116 -9.86 7.84 -9.94
CA GLU A 116 -8.62 8.60 -10.06
C GLU A 116 -7.83 8.61 -8.75
N ARG A 117 -8.48 8.18 -7.66
CA ARG A 117 -7.79 8.06 -6.38
C ARG A 117 -6.65 7.03 -6.47
N VAL A 118 -5.50 7.42 -5.93
CA VAL A 118 -4.29 6.61 -5.91
C VAL A 118 -3.80 6.38 -4.49
N CYS A 119 -3.00 5.33 -4.29
CA CYS A 119 -2.26 5.09 -3.06
C CYS A 119 -0.77 5.24 -3.33
N PHE A 120 -0.08 6.02 -2.50
CA PHE A 120 1.37 6.10 -2.54
C PHE A 120 1.97 4.99 -1.68
N LEU A 121 3.08 4.44 -2.15
CA LEU A 121 3.74 3.29 -1.59
C LEU A 121 5.18 3.63 -1.27
N CYS A 122 5.70 3.07 -0.18
CA CYS A 122 7.11 3.24 0.16
C CYS A 122 7.68 2.07 0.95
N ALA A 123 8.96 1.81 0.75
CA ALA A 123 9.78 1.04 1.67
C ALA A 123 11.22 1.57 1.64
N CYS A 124 11.88 1.50 2.78
CA CYS A 124 13.27 1.90 2.93
C CYS A 124 14.09 0.79 3.62
N PRO A 125 15.42 0.80 3.49
CA PRO A 125 16.30 -0.09 4.25
C PRO A 125 16.08 0.06 5.75
N GLY A 126 15.70 -1.03 6.44
CA GLY A 126 15.38 -1.01 7.86
C GLY A 126 16.07 -2.09 8.69
N ARG A 127 16.79 -3.03 8.08
CA ARG A 127 17.59 -4.02 8.79
C ARG A 127 18.85 -3.35 9.33
N LEU A 128 19.27 -3.73 10.54
CA LEU A 128 20.41 -3.09 11.22
C LEU A 128 21.69 -3.08 10.36
N GLU A 129 21.97 -4.20 9.69
CA GLU A 129 23.15 -4.34 8.81
C GLU A 129 23.12 -3.33 7.65
N LEU A 130 21.95 -3.10 7.05
CA LEU A 130 21.75 -2.13 5.97
C LEU A 130 21.88 -0.70 6.51
N VAL A 131 21.30 -0.41 7.67
CA VAL A 131 21.40 0.91 8.30
C VAL A 131 22.87 1.27 8.58
N GLU A 132 23.66 0.31 9.08
CA GLU A 132 25.09 0.50 9.31
C GLU A 132 25.88 0.69 8.01
N GLU A 133 25.51 -0.01 6.94
CA GLU A 133 26.12 0.13 5.61
C GLU A 133 25.95 1.56 5.07
N PHE A 134 24.74 2.08 5.07
CA PHE A 134 24.46 3.46 4.66
C PHE A 134 25.17 4.50 5.56
N ALA A 135 25.23 4.25 6.86
CA ALA A 135 25.91 5.15 7.80
C ALA A 135 27.41 5.25 7.54
N ARG A 136 28.08 4.15 7.12
CA ARG A 136 29.51 4.16 6.73
C ARG A 136 29.80 5.04 5.51
N GLU A 137 28.82 5.16 4.62
CA GLU A 137 28.87 6.01 3.40
C GLU A 137 28.39 7.45 3.69
N GLY A 138 27.98 7.76 4.93
CA GLY A 138 27.43 9.06 5.30
C GLY A 138 26.03 9.31 4.69
N LEU A 139 25.32 8.25 4.31
CA LEU A 139 24.00 8.29 3.71
C LEU A 139 22.91 7.97 4.72
N ARG A 140 21.70 8.41 4.44
CA ARG A 140 20.52 8.13 5.25
C ARG A 140 19.73 6.99 4.59
N PRO A 141 19.54 5.83 5.25
CA PRO A 141 18.82 4.70 4.66
C PRO A 141 17.37 5.04 4.27
N GLN A 142 16.75 6.01 4.97
CA GLN A 142 15.39 6.47 4.68
C GLN A 142 15.26 7.12 3.29
N ASP A 143 16.36 7.63 2.73
CA ASP A 143 16.39 8.30 1.43
C ASP A 143 16.59 7.30 0.26
N PHE A 144 16.50 5.98 0.53
CA PHE A 144 16.72 4.88 -0.41
C PHE A 144 15.57 3.85 -0.34
N GLY A 145 15.77 2.69 -0.98
CA GLY A 145 14.74 1.68 -1.15
C GLY A 145 13.88 1.98 -2.37
N TRP A 146 12.58 2.03 -2.21
CA TRP A 146 11.69 2.35 -3.32
C TRP A 146 10.49 3.21 -2.88
N ARG A 147 9.96 3.96 -3.83
CA ARG A 147 8.73 4.72 -3.73
C ARG A 147 7.87 4.45 -4.94
N GLY A 148 6.57 4.54 -4.79
CA GLY A 148 5.68 4.26 -5.91
C GLY A 148 4.27 4.78 -5.75
N ILE A 149 3.48 4.49 -6.76
CA ILE A 149 2.07 4.83 -6.84
C ILE A 149 1.27 3.63 -7.37
N ARG A 150 0.18 3.35 -6.69
CA ARG A 150 -0.80 2.35 -7.07
C ARG A 150 -2.10 3.05 -7.48
N THR A 151 -2.45 2.88 -8.73
CA THR A 151 -3.73 3.30 -9.30
C THR A 151 -4.66 2.09 -9.43
N GLN A 152 -5.87 2.24 -9.96
CA GLN A 152 -6.71 1.07 -10.27
C GLN A 152 -6.10 0.17 -11.35
N ASP A 153 -5.35 0.74 -12.29
CA ASP A 153 -4.90 0.07 -13.49
C ASP A 153 -3.39 -0.22 -13.50
N TYR A 154 -2.60 0.51 -12.70
CA TYR A 154 -1.15 0.47 -12.78
C TYR A 154 -0.48 0.48 -11.40
N THR A 155 0.65 -0.22 -11.32
CA THR A 155 1.67 -0.02 -10.28
C THR A 155 2.90 0.58 -10.93
N TYR A 156 3.36 1.74 -10.43
CA TYR A 156 4.61 2.37 -10.88
C TYR A 156 5.56 2.54 -9.70
N ILE A 157 6.81 2.15 -9.88
CA ILE A 157 7.84 2.14 -8.83
C ILE A 157 9.11 2.84 -9.31
N MET A 158 9.66 3.65 -8.43
CA MET A 158 10.97 4.27 -8.47
C MET A 158 11.85 3.57 -7.44
N GLU A 159 12.88 2.85 -7.87
CA GLU A 159 13.77 2.06 -7.01
C GLU A 159 15.17 2.65 -6.99
N LEU A 160 15.73 2.88 -5.79
CA LEU A 160 17.14 3.21 -5.53
C LEU A 160 17.90 2.05 -4.87
N GLY A 161 17.20 0.92 -4.66
CA GLY A 161 17.79 -0.26 -4.04
C GLY A 161 17.91 -0.19 -2.52
N TYR A 162 18.44 -1.26 -1.96
CA TYR A 162 18.62 -1.46 -0.52
C TYR A 162 20.07 -1.38 -0.05
N HIS A 163 21.02 -1.16 -0.99
CA HIS A 163 22.44 -0.96 -0.72
C HIS A 163 22.95 0.33 -1.35
N PRO A 164 23.95 1.01 -0.76
CA PRO A 164 24.58 2.16 -1.37
C PRO A 164 25.13 1.84 -2.77
N GLY A 165 24.94 2.76 -3.72
CA GLY A 165 25.48 2.63 -5.09
C GLY A 165 24.69 1.72 -6.03
N GLU A 166 23.56 1.19 -5.61
CA GLU A 166 22.66 0.52 -6.57
C GLU A 166 22.11 1.53 -7.59
N LYS A 167 21.90 1.05 -8.82
CA LYS A 167 21.41 1.91 -9.91
C LYS A 167 19.91 2.17 -9.73
N ALA A 168 19.52 3.40 -10.05
CA ALA A 168 18.10 3.76 -10.14
C ALA A 168 17.40 2.93 -11.22
N ARG A 169 16.20 2.46 -10.90
CA ARG A 169 15.35 1.68 -11.81
C ARG A 169 13.91 2.18 -11.74
N ARG A 170 13.19 1.99 -12.83
CA ARG A 170 11.76 2.25 -12.96
C ARG A 170 11.05 0.96 -13.30
N HIS A 171 9.91 0.72 -12.64
CA HIS A 171 9.08 -0.45 -12.91
C HIS A 171 7.64 0.02 -13.16
N LEU A 172 7.00 -0.51 -14.17
CA LEU A 172 5.60 -0.25 -14.48
C LEU A 172 4.89 -1.57 -14.81
N TYR A 173 3.77 -1.79 -14.15
CA TYR A 173 2.90 -2.95 -14.35
C TYR A 173 1.51 -2.50 -14.76
N ASP A 174 0.96 -3.07 -15.85
CA ASP A 174 -0.44 -2.90 -16.26
C ASP A 174 -1.28 -4.03 -15.68
N LEU A 175 -1.99 -3.74 -14.60
CA LEU A 175 -2.74 -4.73 -13.82
C LEU A 175 -4.00 -5.24 -14.52
N ARG A 176 -4.44 -4.58 -15.56
CA ARG A 176 -5.54 -5.06 -16.42
C ARG A 176 -5.09 -6.22 -17.29
N LYS A 177 -3.80 -6.26 -17.65
CA LYS A 177 -3.18 -7.31 -18.47
C LYS A 177 -2.51 -8.38 -17.60
N HIS A 178 -1.82 -7.93 -16.56
CA HIS A 178 -0.98 -8.74 -15.67
C HIS A 178 -1.31 -8.42 -14.21
N PRO A 179 -2.45 -8.90 -13.69
CA PRO A 179 -2.92 -8.56 -12.33
C PRO A 179 -2.02 -9.10 -11.20
N LEU A 180 -1.11 -10.01 -11.51
CA LEU A 180 -0.10 -10.51 -10.58
C LEU A 180 1.31 -9.95 -10.90
N GLU A 181 1.40 -8.90 -11.72
CA GLU A 181 2.63 -8.17 -12.02
C GLU A 181 3.77 -9.04 -12.57
N GLU A 182 3.44 -10.13 -13.30
CA GLU A 182 4.43 -11.07 -13.85
C GLU A 182 5.27 -10.49 -14.98
N ARG A 183 4.84 -9.34 -15.54
CA ARG A 183 5.51 -8.71 -16.65
C ARG A 183 5.49 -7.19 -16.53
N GLU A 184 6.68 -6.61 -16.60
CA GLU A 184 6.86 -5.17 -16.72
C GLU A 184 6.48 -4.65 -18.12
N GLU A 185 5.90 -3.46 -18.16
CA GLU A 185 5.69 -2.72 -19.40
C GLU A 185 7.01 -2.07 -19.88
N SER A 186 7.15 -1.94 -21.19
CA SER A 186 8.34 -1.30 -21.79
C SER A 186 8.37 0.20 -21.49
N GLU A 187 9.49 0.71 -20.98
CA GLU A 187 9.69 2.14 -20.76
C GLU A 187 9.56 2.94 -22.07
N GLU A 188 10.03 2.40 -23.19
CA GLU A 188 9.96 3.06 -24.48
C GLU A 188 8.49 3.23 -24.94
N GLU A 189 7.67 2.18 -24.79
CA GLU A 189 6.26 2.19 -25.19
C GLU A 189 5.36 3.00 -24.24
N ARG A 190 5.76 3.14 -22.98
CA ARG A 190 4.96 3.76 -21.90
C ARG A 190 5.57 5.03 -21.32
N ARG A 191 6.51 5.63 -22.01
CA ARG A 191 7.30 6.78 -21.53
C ARG A 191 6.45 7.92 -20.97
N ASP A 192 5.41 8.32 -21.66
CA ASP A 192 4.59 9.46 -21.23
C ASP A 192 3.76 9.12 -19.97
N LEU A 193 3.25 7.90 -19.88
CA LEU A 193 2.55 7.42 -18.69
C LEU A 193 3.51 7.35 -17.49
N MET A 194 4.70 6.77 -17.68
CA MET A 194 5.70 6.68 -16.61
C MET A 194 6.12 8.06 -16.11
N LYS A 195 6.32 9.03 -17.01
CA LYS A 195 6.63 10.41 -16.62
C LYS A 195 5.51 11.06 -15.80
N GLU A 196 4.25 10.82 -16.17
CA GLU A 196 3.13 11.37 -15.42
C GLU A 196 3.03 10.74 -14.02
N LEU A 197 3.17 9.41 -13.92
CA LEU A 197 3.16 8.72 -12.63
C LEU A 197 4.36 9.11 -11.76
N GLU A 198 5.57 9.22 -12.35
CA GLU A 198 6.77 9.73 -11.66
C GLU A 198 6.54 11.15 -11.11
N ARG A 199 5.97 12.04 -11.91
CA ARG A 199 5.63 13.39 -11.48
C ARG A 199 4.73 13.38 -10.25
N GLN A 200 3.69 12.55 -10.24
CA GLN A 200 2.78 12.44 -9.09
C GLN A 200 3.50 11.92 -7.83
N VAL A 201 4.37 10.92 -7.97
CA VAL A 201 5.19 10.41 -6.86
C VAL A 201 6.14 11.50 -6.36
N MET A 202 6.85 12.19 -7.25
CA MET A 202 7.78 13.27 -6.89
C MET A 202 7.07 14.44 -6.19
N ASP A 203 5.88 14.82 -6.65
CA ASP A 203 5.08 15.86 -6.01
C ASP A 203 4.61 15.44 -4.60
N TRP A 204 4.25 14.17 -4.42
CA TRP A 204 3.93 13.63 -3.10
C TRP A 204 5.15 13.62 -2.18
N LEU A 205 6.31 13.13 -2.64
CA LEU A 205 7.56 13.09 -1.87
C LEU A 205 8.01 14.48 -1.40
N ARG A 206 7.89 15.50 -2.26
CA ARG A 206 8.21 16.88 -1.90
C ARG A 206 7.28 17.42 -0.82
N ARG A 207 5.98 17.13 -0.89
CA ARG A 207 5.01 17.52 0.14
C ARG A 207 5.31 16.85 1.48
N GLN A 208 5.71 15.58 1.46
CA GLN A 208 6.08 14.80 2.64
C GLN A 208 7.50 15.11 3.16
N GLN A 209 8.27 15.92 2.46
CA GLN A 209 9.68 16.19 2.76
C GLN A 209 10.52 14.89 2.82
N ASP A 210 10.15 13.87 2.05
CA ASP A 210 10.86 12.60 1.94
C ASP A 210 12.15 12.79 1.16
N GLY A 211 13.31 12.56 1.79
CA GLY A 211 14.63 12.78 1.18
C GLY A 211 14.92 11.92 -0.05
N PHE A 212 14.14 10.87 -0.29
CA PHE A 212 14.25 10.02 -1.47
C PHE A 212 14.20 10.84 -2.78
N TYR A 213 13.39 11.90 -2.85
CA TYR A 213 13.30 12.70 -4.09
C TYR A 213 14.65 13.30 -4.52
N LYS A 214 15.48 13.74 -3.57
CA LYS A 214 16.83 14.30 -3.85
C LYS A 214 17.79 13.21 -4.32
N SER A 215 17.77 12.06 -3.66
CA SER A 215 18.58 10.91 -4.02
C SER A 215 18.21 10.39 -5.42
N TRP A 216 16.90 10.41 -5.76
CA TRP A 216 16.41 10.04 -7.08
C TRP A 216 16.88 11.00 -8.18
N GLU A 217 16.73 12.31 -7.98
CA GLU A 217 17.21 13.33 -8.93
C GLU A 217 18.71 13.17 -9.16
N THR A 218 19.53 13.03 -8.11
CA THR A 218 20.97 12.82 -8.20
C THR A 218 21.32 11.54 -8.97
N ALA A 219 20.60 10.45 -8.73
CA ALA A 219 20.85 9.18 -9.41
C ALA A 219 20.48 9.24 -10.91
N CYS A 220 19.41 9.97 -11.26
CA CYS A 220 18.99 10.14 -12.66
C CYS A 220 19.90 11.06 -13.45
N ASP A 221 20.49 12.08 -12.84
CA ASP A 221 21.44 13.00 -13.47
C ASP A 221 22.80 12.31 -13.79
N SER A 222 23.03 11.14 -13.19
CA SER A 222 24.25 10.35 -13.36
C SER A 222 24.10 9.24 -14.42
N LEU A 223 22.93 9.12 -15.05
CA LEU A 223 22.62 8.17 -16.14
C LEU A 223 22.72 8.86 -17.51
#